data_b210e05ec954543de3ebc70084f3f012
#
_entry.id   b210e05ec954543de3ebc70084f3f012
#
_cell.length_a   1.000
_cell.length_b   1.000
_cell.length_c   1.000
_cell.angle_alpha   90.00
_cell.angle_beta   90.00
_cell.angle_gamma   90.00
#
_symmetry.space_group_name_H-M   'P 1'
#
loop_
_entity.id
_entity.type
_entity.pdbx_description
1 polymer ?
#
loop_
_entity_poly.entity_id
_entity_poly.type
_entity_poly.pdbx_seq_one_letter_code
_entity_poly.pdbx_strand_id
1 'polypeptide(L)'
;LEQTRKDARGIEHRQGVNVCTFYLNGMQVSVNASPLARVVDMLRDQLHETGTKISCGIGRCGACSIWVNGQLTSSCLLLAYQVEGKEVTTIESIGTEERCSIVQEAFINEGGFQCGYCTPGMIMATEALLKQTPDPSDEEIRDGLSGNICRCTGYSGIIRAVKAAAARLA
;
A
#
# COMPACT_ATOMS: atom_id res chain seq x y z
N LEU A 1 28.58 -18.41 4.57
CA LEU A 1 28.71 -19.60 5.41
C LEU A 1 27.30 -20.13 5.67
N GLU A 2 26.92 -21.19 4.96
CA GLU A 2 25.64 -21.90 5.07
C GLU A 2 25.60 -22.60 6.44
N GLN A 3 24.69 -22.17 7.33
CA GLN A 3 24.47 -22.86 8.60
C GLN A 3 23.31 -23.85 8.44
N THR A 4 23.62 -25.13 8.44
CA THR A 4 22.61 -26.21 8.54
C THR A 4 22.33 -26.52 10.02
N ARG A 5 21.04 -26.47 10.43
CA ARG A 5 20.60 -27.01 11.73
C ARG A 5 19.87 -28.32 11.50
N LYS A 6 20.22 -29.36 12.29
CA LYS A 6 19.48 -30.63 12.36
C LYS A 6 18.48 -30.55 13.48
N ASP A 7 17.22 -30.92 13.21
CA ASP A 7 16.21 -31.10 14.25
C ASP A 7 16.42 -32.42 15.02
N ALA A 8 15.64 -32.64 16.08
CA ALA A 8 15.73 -33.84 16.91
C ALA A 8 15.43 -35.16 16.16
N ARG A 9 14.97 -35.09 14.92
CA ARG A 9 14.68 -36.23 14.02
C ARG A 9 15.76 -36.42 12.96
N GLY A 10 16.84 -35.63 13.01
CA GLY A 10 17.95 -35.68 12.06
C GLY A 10 17.67 -35.02 10.70
N ILE A 11 16.57 -34.31 10.56
CA ILE A 11 16.21 -33.61 9.32
C ILE A 11 17.07 -32.35 9.19
N GLU A 12 17.82 -32.26 8.10
CA GLU A 12 18.62 -31.09 7.79
C GLU A 12 17.71 -29.96 7.28
N HIS A 13 17.55 -28.91 8.07
CA HIS A 13 16.97 -27.67 7.62
C HIS A 13 18.08 -26.79 7.02
N ARG A 14 18.13 -26.71 5.70
CA ARG A 14 18.95 -25.70 5.02
C ARG A 14 18.31 -24.34 5.30
N GLN A 15 19.00 -23.52 6.08
CA GLN A 15 18.72 -22.08 6.14
C GLN A 15 19.31 -21.47 4.85
N GLY A 16 18.65 -21.69 3.73
CA GLY A 16 18.89 -20.91 2.52
C GLY A 16 18.49 -19.48 2.84
N VAL A 17 19.32 -18.52 2.51
CA VAL A 17 18.94 -17.11 2.50
C VAL A 17 17.83 -16.99 1.46
N ASN A 18 16.59 -16.87 1.91
CA ASN A 18 15.44 -16.68 1.01
C ASN A 18 15.46 -15.22 0.57
N VAL A 19 15.87 -14.97 -0.66
CA VAL A 19 15.83 -13.64 -1.27
C VAL A 19 14.53 -13.52 -2.04
N CYS A 20 13.73 -12.52 -1.71
CA CYS A 20 12.55 -12.11 -2.47
C CYS A 20 12.93 -10.93 -3.36
N THR A 21 12.78 -11.08 -4.67
CA THR A 21 13.10 -10.05 -5.66
C THR A 21 11.83 -9.58 -6.36
N PHE A 22 11.58 -8.27 -6.37
CA PHE A 22 10.41 -7.66 -7.01
C PHE A 22 10.75 -6.23 -7.47
N TYR A 23 9.82 -5.60 -8.16
CA TYR A 23 9.97 -4.20 -8.56
C TYR A 23 9.20 -3.31 -7.56
N LEU A 24 9.91 -2.42 -6.87
CA LEU A 24 9.33 -1.45 -5.96
C LEU A 24 9.43 -0.06 -6.57
N ASN A 25 8.29 0.58 -6.81
CA ASN A 25 8.24 1.94 -7.37
C ASN A 25 9.06 2.08 -8.66
N GLY A 26 9.01 1.04 -9.52
CA GLY A 26 9.74 0.98 -10.79
C GLY A 26 11.21 0.53 -10.68
N MET A 27 11.76 0.31 -9.49
CA MET A 27 13.13 -0.16 -9.28
C MET A 27 13.15 -1.60 -8.79
N GLN A 28 14.05 -2.43 -9.34
CA GLN A 28 14.22 -3.78 -8.86
C GLN A 28 14.91 -3.78 -7.50
N VAL A 29 14.30 -4.46 -6.53
CA VAL A 29 14.82 -4.63 -5.17
C VAL A 29 14.89 -6.10 -4.80
N SER A 30 15.83 -6.45 -3.93
CA SER A 30 15.99 -7.79 -3.37
C SER A 30 16.06 -7.71 -1.86
N VAL A 31 15.20 -8.45 -1.18
CA VAL A 31 15.05 -8.43 0.29
C VAL A 31 15.31 -9.81 0.84
N ASN A 32 16.09 -9.89 1.91
CA ASN A 32 16.29 -11.14 2.62
C ASN A 32 15.12 -11.38 3.57
N ALA A 33 14.16 -12.21 3.16
CA ALA A 33 12.94 -12.44 3.91
C ALA A 33 12.49 -13.90 3.80
N SER A 34 11.84 -14.40 4.87
CA SER A 34 11.10 -15.67 4.77
C SER A 34 10.02 -15.56 3.69
N PRO A 35 9.75 -16.61 2.90
CA PRO A 35 8.62 -16.60 1.96
C PRO A 35 7.27 -16.25 2.59
N LEU A 36 7.15 -16.48 3.90
CA LEU A 36 5.95 -16.18 4.69
C LEU A 36 6.03 -14.84 5.43
N ALA A 37 7.07 -14.02 5.21
CA ALA A 37 7.13 -12.67 5.75
C ALA A 37 6.03 -11.82 5.11
N ARG A 38 5.39 -10.96 5.92
CA ARG A 38 4.38 -10.04 5.40
C ARG A 38 5.05 -8.93 4.60
N VAL A 39 4.46 -8.60 3.45
CA VAL A 39 4.98 -7.55 2.56
C VAL A 39 5.05 -6.20 3.28
N VAL A 40 4.07 -5.87 4.12
CA VAL A 40 4.08 -4.62 4.87
C VAL A 40 5.29 -4.47 5.80
N ASP A 41 5.74 -5.58 6.42
CA ASP A 41 6.92 -5.55 7.29
C ASP A 41 8.20 -5.38 6.45
N MET A 42 8.31 -6.07 5.30
CA MET A 42 9.42 -5.90 4.36
C MET A 42 9.53 -4.46 3.86
N LEU A 43 8.41 -3.87 3.43
CA LEU A 43 8.38 -2.49 2.96
C LEU A 43 8.86 -1.51 4.04
N ARG A 44 8.34 -1.63 5.26
CA ARG A 44 8.61 -0.66 6.33
C ARG A 44 9.97 -0.86 7.02
N ASP A 45 10.31 -2.11 7.34
CA ASP A 45 11.44 -2.40 8.23
C ASP A 45 12.75 -2.60 7.46
N GLN A 46 12.69 -3.08 6.21
CA GLN A 46 13.87 -3.35 5.40
C GLN A 46 14.07 -2.34 4.27
N LEU A 47 12.98 -1.90 3.61
CA LEU A 47 13.03 -0.98 2.48
C LEU A 47 12.72 0.47 2.87
N HIS A 48 12.35 0.70 4.15
CA HIS A 48 12.06 2.02 4.71
C HIS A 48 10.90 2.80 4.05
N GLU A 49 10.02 2.10 3.32
CA GLU A 49 8.79 2.64 2.74
C GLU A 49 7.73 2.83 3.85
N THR A 50 7.95 3.85 4.68
CA THR A 50 7.18 4.05 5.92
C THR A 50 5.83 4.73 5.70
N GLY A 51 5.57 5.24 4.51
CA GLY A 51 4.26 5.79 4.11
C GLY A 51 3.17 4.72 4.14
N THR A 52 3.49 3.48 3.78
CA THR A 52 2.60 2.33 3.99
C THR A 52 2.43 2.06 5.48
N LYS A 53 1.21 2.23 6.05
CA LYS A 53 0.97 2.17 7.51
C LYS A 53 0.42 0.82 7.96
N ILE A 54 0.70 0.43 9.21
CA ILE A 54 0.11 -0.74 9.85
C ILE A 54 -0.86 -0.28 10.94
N SER A 55 -2.13 -0.69 10.86
CA SER A 55 -3.12 -0.45 11.91
C SER A 55 -3.79 -1.76 12.36
N CYS A 56 -4.72 -2.34 11.58
CA CYS A 56 -5.42 -3.55 12.00
C CYS A 56 -4.59 -4.85 11.84
N GLY A 57 -3.69 -4.94 10.87
CA GLY A 57 -2.89 -6.13 10.57
C GLY A 57 -3.67 -7.33 10.01
N ILE A 58 -4.97 -7.17 9.72
CA ILE A 58 -5.92 -8.22 9.32
C ILE A 58 -6.74 -7.86 8.07
N GLY A 59 -6.27 -6.92 7.24
CA GLY A 59 -6.88 -6.56 5.96
C GLY A 59 -8.19 -5.77 6.02
N ARG A 60 -8.56 -5.15 7.16
CA ARG A 60 -9.86 -4.47 7.33
C ARG A 60 -9.83 -2.96 7.18
N CYS A 61 -8.70 -2.30 7.43
CA CYS A 61 -8.69 -0.85 7.60
C CYS A 61 -8.09 -0.08 6.43
N GLY A 62 -7.43 -0.72 5.48
CA GLY A 62 -6.85 -0.11 4.31
C GLY A 62 -5.63 0.81 4.55
N ALA A 63 -5.16 0.97 5.81
CA ALA A 63 -3.99 1.81 6.08
C ALA A 63 -2.70 1.30 5.41
N CYS A 64 -2.66 0.01 5.08
CA CYS A 64 -1.54 -0.67 4.42
C CYS A 64 -1.78 -0.90 2.91
N SER A 65 -2.71 -0.19 2.30
CA SER A 65 -3.00 -0.32 0.87
C SER A 65 -1.81 0.05 0.01
N ILE A 66 -1.49 -0.83 -0.93
CA ILE A 66 -0.48 -0.68 -1.98
C ILE A 66 -1.08 -1.16 -3.31
N TRP A 67 -0.41 -0.93 -4.42
CA TRP A 67 -0.74 -1.62 -5.66
C TRP A 67 0.24 -2.76 -5.91
N VAL A 68 -0.28 -3.88 -6.39
CA VAL A 68 0.50 -5.00 -6.92
C VAL A 68 0.04 -5.27 -8.34
N ASN A 69 0.94 -5.09 -9.31
CA ASN A 69 0.60 -5.12 -10.74
C ASN A 69 -0.61 -4.22 -11.08
N GLY A 70 -0.66 -3.02 -10.49
CA GLY A 70 -1.72 -2.04 -10.70
C GLY A 70 -3.04 -2.31 -9.93
N GLN A 71 -3.14 -3.38 -9.16
CA GLN A 71 -4.33 -3.71 -8.36
C GLN A 71 -4.17 -3.32 -6.90
N LEU A 72 -5.15 -2.61 -6.35
CA LEU A 72 -5.19 -2.23 -4.94
C LEU A 72 -5.27 -3.46 -4.04
N THR A 73 -4.34 -3.57 -3.10
CA THR A 73 -4.19 -4.75 -2.26
C THR A 73 -3.72 -4.38 -0.84
N SER A 74 -4.16 -5.15 0.16
CA SER A 74 -3.74 -4.96 1.56
C SER A 74 -2.40 -5.65 1.83
N SER A 75 -1.30 -4.91 1.96
CA SER A 75 0.05 -5.47 2.15
C SER A 75 0.23 -6.25 3.45
N CYS A 76 -0.61 -6.03 4.46
CA CYS A 76 -0.58 -6.80 5.72
C CYS A 76 -1.08 -8.24 5.57
N LEU A 77 -1.76 -8.59 4.47
CA LEU A 77 -2.20 -9.94 4.14
C LEU A 77 -1.32 -10.61 3.09
N LEU A 78 -0.50 -9.84 2.37
CA LEU A 78 0.40 -10.38 1.37
C LEU A 78 1.65 -10.96 2.01
N LEU A 79 2.10 -12.09 1.48
CA LEU A 79 3.33 -12.76 1.85
C LEU A 79 4.42 -12.54 0.78
N ALA A 80 5.67 -12.61 1.16
CA ALA A 80 6.82 -12.34 0.31
C ALA A 80 6.77 -13.12 -1.02
N TYR A 81 6.48 -14.43 -0.97
CA TYR A 81 6.40 -15.25 -2.18
C TYR A 81 5.32 -14.79 -3.19
N GLN A 82 4.30 -14.04 -2.72
CA GLN A 82 3.21 -13.56 -3.57
C GLN A 82 3.60 -12.32 -4.40
N VAL A 83 4.65 -11.62 -4.01
CA VAL A 83 5.14 -10.43 -4.73
C VAL A 83 6.41 -10.70 -5.52
N GLU A 84 6.96 -11.90 -5.45
CA GLU A 84 8.13 -12.30 -6.24
C GLU A 84 7.92 -11.99 -7.73
N GLY A 85 8.84 -11.24 -8.33
CA GLY A 85 8.80 -10.81 -9.74
C GLY A 85 7.70 -9.83 -10.11
N LYS A 86 6.88 -9.35 -9.15
CA LYS A 86 5.77 -8.43 -9.41
C LYS A 86 6.18 -6.97 -9.23
N GLU A 87 5.37 -6.09 -9.80
CA GLU A 87 5.46 -4.65 -9.57
C GLU A 87 4.66 -4.27 -8.33
N VAL A 88 5.31 -3.63 -7.37
CA VAL A 88 4.73 -3.10 -6.13
C VAL A 88 4.86 -1.59 -6.15
N THR A 89 3.74 -0.89 -6.02
CA THR A 89 3.70 0.58 -5.97
C THR A 89 3.19 1.01 -4.61
N THR A 90 3.94 1.87 -3.93
CA THR A 90 3.58 2.45 -2.64
C THR A 90 3.27 3.93 -2.77
N ILE A 91 2.80 4.55 -1.68
CA ILE A 91 2.45 5.97 -1.64
C ILE A 91 3.64 6.88 -1.99
N GLU A 92 4.86 6.42 -1.74
CA GLU A 92 6.10 7.14 -2.00
C GLU A 92 6.29 7.47 -3.49
N SER A 93 5.72 6.66 -4.38
CA SER A 93 5.77 6.92 -5.83
C SER A 93 4.53 7.64 -6.39
N ILE A 94 3.57 7.97 -5.53
CA ILE A 94 2.42 8.79 -5.94
C ILE A 94 2.79 10.26 -5.81
N GLY A 95 2.98 10.92 -6.94
CA GLY A 95 3.60 12.25 -7.00
C GLY A 95 5.13 12.16 -7.06
N THR A 96 5.79 13.27 -6.85
CA THR A 96 7.25 13.40 -6.76
C THR A 96 7.63 14.22 -5.53
N GLU A 97 8.92 14.27 -5.17
CA GLU A 97 9.41 15.16 -4.10
C GLU A 97 9.09 16.63 -4.37
N GLU A 98 9.03 17.02 -5.64
CA GLU A 98 8.81 18.41 -6.07
C GLU A 98 7.32 18.73 -6.29
N ARG A 99 6.48 17.72 -6.55
CA ARG A 99 5.09 17.93 -6.92
C ARG A 99 4.16 16.79 -6.42
N CYS A 100 3.17 17.17 -5.64
CA CYS A 100 2.06 16.30 -5.28
C CYS A 100 1.28 15.83 -6.52
N SER A 101 0.69 14.64 -6.46
CA SER A 101 -0.32 14.23 -7.45
C SER A 101 -1.59 15.07 -7.30
N ILE A 102 -2.44 15.07 -8.34
CA ILE A 102 -3.74 15.79 -8.31
C ILE A 102 -4.59 15.32 -7.12
N VAL A 103 -4.56 14.03 -6.80
CA VAL A 103 -5.29 13.47 -5.65
C VAL A 103 -4.68 13.97 -4.33
N GLN A 104 -3.36 13.98 -4.19
CA GLN A 104 -2.70 14.50 -2.98
C GLN A 104 -3.03 15.97 -2.76
N GLU A 105 -2.95 16.82 -3.80
CA GLU A 105 -3.33 18.22 -3.73
C GLU A 105 -4.80 18.41 -3.34
N ALA A 106 -5.70 17.61 -3.90
CA ALA A 106 -7.12 17.65 -3.56
C ALA A 106 -7.36 17.29 -2.07
N PHE A 107 -6.65 16.28 -1.54
CA PHE A 107 -6.73 15.93 -0.11
C PHE A 107 -6.24 17.07 0.79
N ILE A 108 -5.22 17.81 0.39
CA ILE A 108 -4.73 18.99 1.10
C ILE A 108 -5.79 20.10 1.08
N ASN A 109 -6.28 20.46 -0.10
CA ASN A 109 -7.16 21.61 -0.30
C ASN A 109 -8.55 21.41 0.32
N GLU A 110 -9.08 20.18 0.29
CA GLU A 110 -10.42 19.84 0.79
C GLU A 110 -10.43 19.38 2.26
N GLY A 111 -9.28 19.35 2.93
CA GLY A 111 -9.16 18.87 4.30
C GLY A 111 -9.49 17.37 4.42
N GLY A 112 -9.02 16.56 3.48
CA GLY A 112 -9.22 15.11 3.43
C GLY A 112 -8.49 14.33 4.52
N PHE A 113 -7.80 14.99 5.45
CA PHE A 113 -7.07 14.35 6.55
C PHE A 113 -7.07 15.20 7.82
N GLN A 114 -6.76 14.56 8.96
CA GLN A 114 -6.49 15.22 10.24
C GLN A 114 -5.18 14.67 10.83
N CYS A 115 -5.19 13.48 11.46
CA CYS A 115 -3.94 12.90 11.99
C CYS A 115 -3.00 12.39 10.89
N GLY A 116 -3.48 12.18 9.67
CA GLY A 116 -2.70 11.75 8.52
C GLY A 116 -2.43 10.24 8.43
N TYR A 117 -2.76 9.45 9.46
CA TYR A 117 -2.36 8.04 9.51
C TYR A 117 -3.01 7.17 8.43
N CYS A 118 -4.29 7.35 8.14
CA CYS A 118 -5.00 6.63 7.07
C CYS A 118 -4.77 7.23 5.68
N THR A 119 -4.24 8.44 5.60
CA THR A 119 -4.17 9.23 4.35
C THR A 119 -3.42 8.54 3.22
N PRO A 120 -2.24 7.91 3.42
CA PRO A 120 -1.57 7.18 2.35
C PRO A 120 -2.45 6.10 1.72
N GLY A 121 -3.08 5.26 2.55
CA GLY A 121 -3.98 4.22 2.06
C GLY A 121 -5.24 4.77 1.37
N MET A 122 -5.80 5.88 1.87
CA MET A 122 -6.92 6.58 1.22
C MET A 122 -6.55 7.11 -0.16
N ILE A 123 -5.36 7.70 -0.31
CA ILE A 123 -4.86 8.21 -1.60
C ILE A 123 -4.67 7.04 -2.57
N MET A 124 -4.04 5.94 -2.14
CA MET A 124 -3.86 4.75 -2.99
C MET A 124 -5.21 4.19 -3.48
N ALA A 125 -6.21 4.16 -2.60
CA ALA A 125 -7.56 3.71 -2.96
C ALA A 125 -8.28 4.70 -3.89
N THR A 126 -8.13 6.00 -3.65
CA THR A 126 -8.71 7.05 -4.51
C THR A 126 -8.11 7.02 -5.92
N GLU A 127 -6.79 6.91 -6.04
CA GLU A 127 -6.11 6.78 -7.34
C GLU A 127 -6.59 5.52 -8.09
N ALA A 128 -6.80 4.40 -7.38
CA ALA A 128 -7.34 3.18 -7.98
C ALA A 128 -8.79 3.35 -8.43
N LEU A 129 -9.62 4.02 -7.64
CA LEU A 129 -11.02 4.33 -7.98
C LEU A 129 -11.09 5.20 -9.24
N LEU A 130 -10.35 6.32 -9.26
CA LEU A 130 -10.41 7.28 -10.37
C LEU A 130 -9.84 6.73 -11.68
N LYS A 131 -8.94 5.76 -11.62
CA LYS A 131 -8.50 5.00 -12.82
C LYS A 131 -9.60 4.14 -13.41
N GLN A 132 -10.50 3.60 -12.59
CA GLN A 132 -11.60 2.74 -13.03
C GLN A 132 -12.86 3.53 -13.37
N THR A 133 -13.15 4.56 -12.57
CA THR A 133 -14.34 5.42 -12.67
C THR A 133 -13.87 6.86 -12.58
N PRO A 134 -13.59 7.53 -13.73
CA PRO A 134 -13.02 8.89 -13.73
C PRO A 134 -13.95 9.96 -13.15
N ASP A 135 -15.27 9.77 -13.23
CA ASP A 135 -16.28 10.68 -12.65
C ASP A 135 -17.23 9.89 -11.74
N PRO A 136 -16.79 9.52 -10.52
CA PRO A 136 -17.56 8.66 -9.64
C PRO A 136 -18.68 9.43 -8.94
N SER A 137 -19.86 8.82 -8.85
CA SER A 137 -20.97 9.25 -7.99
C SER A 137 -20.59 9.13 -6.50
N ASP A 138 -21.38 9.75 -5.62
CA ASP A 138 -21.21 9.65 -4.17
C ASP A 138 -21.25 8.20 -3.66
N GLU A 139 -22.07 7.37 -4.27
CA GLU A 139 -22.20 5.95 -3.93
C GLU A 139 -20.95 5.19 -4.33
N GLU A 140 -20.47 5.37 -5.57
CA GLU A 140 -19.23 4.75 -6.05
C GLU A 140 -17.99 5.19 -5.24
N ILE A 141 -17.96 6.46 -4.78
CA ILE A 141 -16.89 6.93 -3.87
C ILE A 141 -16.95 6.18 -2.55
N ARG A 142 -18.13 6.04 -1.94
CA ARG A 142 -18.28 5.31 -0.67
C ARG A 142 -17.92 3.84 -0.81
N ASP A 143 -18.34 3.21 -1.89
CA ASP A 143 -18.03 1.81 -2.18
C ASP A 143 -16.54 1.62 -2.43
N GLY A 144 -15.92 2.46 -3.27
CA GLY A 144 -14.49 2.39 -3.59
C GLY A 144 -13.59 2.63 -2.37
N LEU A 145 -14.06 3.39 -1.38
CA LEU A 145 -13.33 3.66 -0.14
C LEU A 145 -13.80 2.82 1.06
N SER A 146 -14.75 1.90 0.88
CA SER A 146 -15.34 1.09 1.96
C SER A 146 -14.31 0.24 2.73
N GLY A 147 -13.22 -0.16 2.06
CA GLY A 147 -12.09 -0.86 2.66
C GLY A 147 -11.10 0.02 3.43
N ASN A 148 -11.29 1.35 3.45
CA ASN A 148 -10.37 2.31 4.04
C ASN A 148 -11.03 3.08 5.20
N ILE A 149 -10.55 2.85 6.43
CA ILE A 149 -11.16 3.41 7.64
C ILE A 149 -10.40 4.65 8.12
N CYS A 150 -11.15 5.75 8.27
CA CYS A 150 -10.68 6.96 8.94
C CYS A 150 -11.49 7.19 10.23
N ARG A 151 -10.81 7.33 11.37
CA ARG A 151 -11.46 7.59 12.67
C ARG A 151 -11.68 9.09 12.96
N CYS A 152 -11.01 9.95 12.20
CA CYS A 152 -10.89 11.37 12.55
C CYS A 152 -11.82 12.28 11.74
N THR A 153 -11.88 12.11 10.41
CA THR A 153 -12.43 13.11 9.47
C THR A 153 -13.96 13.09 9.31
N GLY A 154 -14.61 11.98 9.68
CA GLY A 154 -16.03 11.76 9.33
C GLY A 154 -16.30 11.66 7.81
N TYR A 155 -15.24 11.47 7.00
CA TYR A 155 -15.23 11.26 5.54
C TYR A 155 -15.67 12.44 4.67
N SER A 156 -16.30 13.49 5.20
CA SER A 156 -16.80 14.60 4.37
C SER A 156 -15.70 15.28 3.54
N GLY A 157 -14.54 15.57 4.16
CA GLY A 157 -13.39 16.13 3.47
C GLY A 157 -12.80 15.16 2.43
N ILE A 158 -12.78 13.87 2.75
CA ILE A 158 -12.29 12.82 1.85
C ILE A 158 -13.16 12.74 0.59
N ILE A 159 -14.49 12.69 0.74
CA ILE A 159 -15.43 12.65 -0.40
C ILE A 159 -15.29 13.90 -1.27
N ARG A 160 -15.17 15.09 -0.67
CA ARG A 160 -14.90 16.32 -1.44
C ARG A 160 -13.57 16.24 -2.18
N ALA A 161 -12.52 15.72 -1.55
CA ALA A 161 -11.22 15.56 -2.18
C ALA A 161 -11.26 14.64 -3.40
N VAL A 162 -11.97 13.51 -3.31
CA VAL A 162 -12.16 12.59 -4.46
C VAL A 162 -12.85 13.32 -5.62
N LYS A 163 -13.96 14.03 -5.34
CA LYS A 163 -14.68 14.80 -6.37
C LYS A 163 -13.84 15.90 -7.00
N ALA A 164 -13.10 16.65 -6.16
CA ALA A 164 -12.21 17.69 -6.65
C ALA A 164 -11.07 17.14 -7.52
N ALA A 165 -10.53 15.96 -7.16
CA ALA A 165 -9.54 15.26 -7.97
C ALA A 165 -10.15 14.77 -9.29
N ALA A 166 -11.32 14.14 -9.27
CA ALA A 166 -12.04 13.69 -10.46
C ALA A 166 -12.26 14.83 -11.46
N ALA A 167 -12.79 15.97 -10.98
CA ALA A 167 -13.03 17.16 -11.82
C ALA A 167 -11.76 17.77 -12.45
N ARG A 168 -10.57 17.47 -11.91
CA ARG A 168 -9.28 17.95 -12.46
C ARG A 168 -8.60 16.93 -13.39
N LEU A 169 -9.02 15.67 -13.34
CA LEU A 169 -8.52 14.58 -14.19
C LEU A 169 -9.34 14.40 -15.47
N ALA A 170 -10.60 14.92 -15.49
CA ALA A 170 -11.50 14.94 -16.66
C ALA A 170 -11.03 16.00 -17.66
#